data_4cff93fdd375e8cbcde58db0a407f251
#
_entry.id   4cff93fdd375e8cbcde58db0a407f251
#
_cell.length_a   1.000
_cell.length_b   1.000
_cell.length_c   1.000
_cell.angle_alpha   90.00
_cell.angle_beta   90.00
_cell.angle_gamma   90.00
#
_symmetry.space_group_name_H-M   'P 1'
#
loop_
_entity.id
_entity.type
_entity.pdbx_description
1 polymer ?
#
loop_
_entity_poly.entity_id
_entity_poly.type
_entity_poly.pdbx_seq_one_letter_code
_entity_poly.pdbx_strand_id
1 'polypeptide(L)'
;MELLDRIRQGDEAAFGNFFDEHHANLFFFFRKKTGSDFLAEELVQLTFIKLWNNRHGLNLAVALPVQLFRIARTTLIDKLRTEAVANKRMDALSEALETTVATPSLYEEKEVMERLHAAINKLPPARRTIFRMNRLEGFTHKEIAHHLNISPRTVEHQISHAVRQLLQWLF
;
A
#
# COMPACT_ATOMS: atom_id res chain seq x y z
N MET A 1 -8.20 27.44 -6.06
CA MET A 1 -7.08 26.84 -5.30
C MET A 1 -7.41 25.37 -5.14
N GLU A 2 -6.54 24.50 -5.60
CA GLU A 2 -6.81 23.05 -5.57
C GLU A 2 -6.80 22.52 -4.13
N LEU A 3 -7.53 21.44 -3.88
CA LEU A 3 -7.63 20.79 -2.55
C LEU A 3 -6.24 20.52 -1.93
N LEU A 4 -5.30 20.05 -2.74
CA LEU A 4 -3.93 19.77 -2.33
C LEU A 4 -3.21 21.02 -1.83
N ASP A 5 -3.37 22.17 -2.52
CA ASP A 5 -2.76 23.45 -2.08
C ASP A 5 -3.33 23.92 -0.75
N ARG A 6 -4.64 23.80 -0.54
CA ARG A 6 -5.31 24.15 0.71
C ARG A 6 -4.77 23.31 1.87
N ILE A 7 -4.67 22.00 1.69
CA ILE A 7 -4.14 21.08 2.72
C ILE A 7 -2.67 21.41 3.03
N ARG A 8 -1.85 21.70 2.01
CA ARG A 8 -0.45 22.12 2.23
C ARG A 8 -0.34 23.40 3.05
N GLN A 9 -1.28 24.32 2.89
CA GLN A 9 -1.35 25.57 3.67
C GLN A 9 -1.92 25.38 5.08
N GLY A 10 -2.35 24.17 5.44
CA GLY A 10 -2.87 23.85 6.77
C GLY A 10 -4.38 24.10 6.92
N ASP A 11 -5.14 24.09 5.83
CA ASP A 11 -6.60 24.20 5.86
C ASP A 11 -7.21 22.92 6.46
N GLU A 12 -7.58 22.99 7.74
CA GLU A 12 -8.15 21.87 8.50
C GLU A 12 -9.52 21.42 7.95
N ALA A 13 -10.34 22.35 7.46
CA ALA A 13 -11.64 22.02 6.90
C ALA A 13 -11.48 21.24 5.58
N ALA A 14 -10.53 21.66 4.73
CA ALA A 14 -10.20 20.92 3.51
C ALA A 14 -9.65 19.53 3.82
N PHE A 15 -8.85 19.39 4.86
CA PHE A 15 -8.32 18.11 5.31
C PHE A 15 -9.42 17.22 5.90
N GLY A 16 -10.33 17.76 6.71
CA GLY A 16 -11.48 17.05 7.26
C GLY A 16 -12.38 16.45 6.16
N ASN A 17 -12.72 17.26 5.14
CA ASN A 17 -13.49 16.77 4.00
C ASN A 17 -12.76 15.63 3.25
N PHE A 18 -11.46 15.77 3.09
CA PHE A 18 -10.63 14.71 2.47
C PHE A 18 -10.57 13.43 3.31
N PHE A 19 -10.53 13.58 4.64
CA PHE A 19 -10.62 12.45 5.56
C PHE A 19 -11.97 11.73 5.41
N ASP A 20 -13.08 12.45 5.46
CA ASP A 20 -14.43 11.88 5.36
C ASP A 20 -14.64 11.13 4.03
N GLU A 21 -14.07 11.64 2.94
CA GLU A 21 -14.15 11.01 1.62
C GLU A 21 -13.34 9.70 1.52
N HIS A 22 -12.20 9.61 2.22
CA HIS A 22 -11.24 8.53 1.98
C HIS A 22 -11.06 7.55 3.14
N HIS A 23 -11.50 7.89 4.37
CA HIS A 23 -11.24 7.05 5.55
C HIS A 23 -11.87 5.65 5.42
N ALA A 24 -13.08 5.53 4.90
CA ALA A 24 -13.76 4.25 4.75
C ALA A 24 -13.01 3.32 3.77
N ASN A 25 -12.55 3.87 2.63
CA ASN A 25 -11.78 3.11 1.65
C ASN A 25 -10.46 2.62 2.24
N LEU A 26 -9.82 3.47 3.03
CA LEU A 26 -8.57 3.13 3.72
C LEU A 26 -8.79 2.08 4.80
N PHE A 27 -9.88 2.19 5.57
CA PHE A 27 -10.29 1.20 6.57
C PHE A 27 -10.47 -0.18 5.94
N PHE A 28 -11.24 -0.29 4.87
CA PHE A 28 -11.44 -1.56 4.18
C PHE A 28 -10.14 -2.12 3.57
N PHE A 29 -9.26 -1.25 3.08
CA PHE A 29 -7.94 -1.65 2.62
C PHE A 29 -7.12 -2.30 3.76
N PHE A 30 -7.03 -1.65 4.91
CA PHE A 30 -6.27 -2.17 6.04
C PHE A 30 -6.94 -3.41 6.66
N ARG A 31 -8.27 -3.40 6.83
CA ARG A 31 -9.02 -4.56 7.33
C ARG A 31 -8.79 -5.81 6.49
N LYS A 32 -8.79 -5.67 5.17
CA LYS A 32 -8.49 -6.78 4.24
C LYS A 32 -7.06 -7.31 4.43
N LYS A 33 -6.12 -6.46 4.83
CA LYS A 33 -4.70 -6.82 4.99
C LYS A 33 -4.36 -7.35 6.37
N THR A 34 -5.02 -6.86 7.40
CA THR A 34 -4.71 -7.19 8.81
C THR A 34 -5.68 -8.20 9.42
N GLY A 35 -6.88 -8.34 8.86
CA GLY A 35 -7.95 -9.16 9.45
C GLY A 35 -8.54 -8.60 10.76
N SER A 36 -8.12 -7.41 11.21
CA SER A 36 -8.51 -6.79 12.47
C SER A 36 -9.10 -5.41 12.26
N ASP A 37 -10.32 -5.19 12.78
CA ASP A 37 -10.97 -3.88 12.72
C ASP A 37 -10.22 -2.85 13.55
N PHE A 38 -9.77 -3.24 14.76
CA PHE A 38 -9.01 -2.39 15.65
C PHE A 38 -7.69 -1.91 15.01
N LEU A 39 -6.95 -2.83 14.42
CA LEU A 39 -5.69 -2.50 13.75
C LEU A 39 -5.92 -1.67 12.48
N ALA A 40 -7.01 -1.92 11.77
CA ALA A 40 -7.37 -1.13 10.59
C ALA A 40 -7.65 0.33 10.98
N GLU A 41 -8.41 0.58 12.04
CA GLU A 41 -8.68 1.92 12.56
C GLU A 41 -7.39 2.64 12.98
N GLU A 42 -6.52 1.97 13.73
CA GLU A 42 -5.22 2.52 14.14
C GLU A 42 -4.39 2.93 12.91
N LEU A 43 -4.32 2.09 11.89
CA LEU A 43 -3.56 2.36 10.67
C LEU A 43 -4.17 3.50 9.84
N VAL A 44 -5.49 3.63 9.81
CA VAL A 44 -6.17 4.78 9.18
C VAL A 44 -5.74 6.07 9.86
N GLN A 45 -5.86 6.14 11.19
CA GLN A 45 -5.48 7.32 11.97
C GLN A 45 -4.00 7.67 11.75
N LEU A 46 -3.10 6.70 11.89
CA LEU A 46 -1.66 6.90 11.66
C LEU A 46 -1.36 7.41 10.25
N THR A 47 -2.07 6.93 9.24
CA THR A 47 -1.88 7.34 7.84
C THR A 47 -2.24 8.81 7.66
N PHE A 48 -3.40 9.23 8.17
CA PHE A 48 -3.81 10.63 8.07
C PHE A 48 -2.95 11.57 8.91
N ILE A 49 -2.49 11.14 10.10
CA ILE A 49 -1.53 11.89 10.90
C ILE A 49 -0.21 12.08 10.14
N LYS A 50 0.31 11.03 9.51
CA LYS A 50 1.53 11.12 8.68
C LYS A 50 1.33 12.06 7.49
N LEU A 51 0.17 11.98 6.81
CA LEU A 51 -0.16 12.88 5.71
C LEU A 51 -0.17 14.35 6.17
N TRP A 52 -0.86 14.64 7.28
CA TRP A 52 -0.95 15.98 7.83
C TRP A 52 0.42 16.54 8.25
N ASN A 53 1.19 15.75 8.96
CA ASN A 53 2.53 16.17 9.43
C ASN A 53 3.48 16.44 8.25
N ASN A 54 3.36 15.69 7.16
CA ASN A 54 4.17 15.86 5.95
C ASN A 54 3.51 16.74 4.88
N ARG A 55 2.42 17.46 5.19
CA ARG A 55 1.62 18.21 4.21
C ARG A 55 2.40 19.18 3.34
N HIS A 56 3.43 19.83 3.93
CA HIS A 56 4.28 20.77 3.20
C HIS A 56 5.15 20.11 2.13
N GLY A 57 5.47 18.82 2.30
CA GLY A 57 6.24 18.02 1.35
C GLY A 57 5.42 17.28 0.28
N LEU A 58 4.09 17.47 0.27
CA LEU A 58 3.24 16.82 -0.74
C LEU A 58 3.56 17.34 -2.15
N ASN A 59 3.63 16.40 -3.09
CA ASN A 59 3.97 16.69 -4.48
C ASN A 59 2.73 17.18 -5.25
N LEU A 60 2.78 18.40 -5.76
CA LEU A 60 1.68 19.01 -6.55
C LEU A 60 1.41 18.30 -7.89
N ALA A 61 2.39 17.59 -8.43
CA ALA A 61 2.23 16.83 -9.67
C ALA A 61 1.55 15.45 -9.48
N VAL A 62 1.27 15.06 -8.23
CA VAL A 62 0.69 13.75 -7.90
C VAL A 62 -0.62 13.94 -7.16
N ALA A 63 -1.69 13.31 -7.63
CA ALA A 63 -3.00 13.39 -6.99
C ALA A 63 -2.95 13.00 -5.51
N LEU A 64 -3.63 13.74 -4.65
CA LEU A 64 -3.61 13.57 -3.20
C LEU A 64 -4.02 12.15 -2.74
N PRO A 65 -5.05 11.49 -3.31
CA PRO A 65 -5.38 10.11 -2.97
C PRO A 65 -4.23 9.13 -3.23
N VAL A 66 -3.46 9.32 -4.29
CA VAL A 66 -2.29 8.48 -4.60
C VAL A 66 -1.22 8.62 -3.52
N GLN A 67 -0.97 9.84 -3.07
CA GLN A 67 -0.02 10.10 -1.98
C GLN A 67 -0.51 9.51 -0.66
N LEU A 68 -1.82 9.61 -0.37
CA LEU A 68 -2.44 8.97 0.79
C LEU A 68 -2.19 7.46 0.79
N PHE A 69 -2.47 6.76 -0.32
CA PHE A 69 -2.27 5.31 -0.41
C PHE A 69 -0.80 4.89 -0.38
N ARG A 70 0.13 5.72 -0.84
CA ARG A 70 1.58 5.50 -0.64
C ARG A 70 1.95 5.53 0.85
N ILE A 71 1.45 6.54 1.57
CA ILE A 71 1.66 6.64 3.03
C ILE A 71 1.00 5.46 3.75
N ALA A 72 -0.23 5.10 3.39
CA ALA A 72 -0.93 3.96 3.96
C ALA A 72 -0.13 2.67 3.85
N ARG A 73 0.42 2.41 2.67
CA ARG A 73 1.21 1.23 2.41
C ARG A 73 2.49 1.18 3.24
N THR A 74 3.24 2.27 3.31
CA THR A 74 4.44 2.33 4.15
C THR A 74 4.08 2.17 5.62
N THR A 75 2.97 2.77 6.06
CA THR A 75 2.47 2.63 7.44
C THR A 75 2.12 1.18 7.78
N LEU A 76 1.48 0.45 6.87
CA LEU A 76 1.20 -0.97 7.03
C LEU A 76 2.49 -1.81 7.15
N ILE A 77 3.45 -1.58 6.24
CA ILE A 77 4.73 -2.31 6.24
C ILE A 77 5.49 -2.05 7.54
N ASP A 78 5.57 -0.80 7.99
CA ASP A 78 6.22 -0.42 9.24
C ASP A 78 5.58 -1.12 10.44
N LYS A 79 4.24 -1.17 10.49
CA LYS A 79 3.49 -1.84 11.56
C LYS A 79 3.77 -3.34 11.59
N LEU A 80 3.65 -4.01 10.45
CA LEU A 80 3.92 -5.45 10.33
C LEU A 80 5.36 -5.79 10.70
N ARG A 81 6.32 -4.95 10.33
CA ARG A 81 7.73 -5.11 10.72
C ARG A 81 7.91 -4.98 12.23
N THR A 82 7.25 -4.02 12.85
CA THR A 82 7.32 -3.80 14.31
C THR A 82 6.70 -4.97 15.06
N GLU A 83 5.56 -5.48 14.60
CA GLU A 83 4.91 -6.66 15.20
C GLU A 83 5.75 -7.93 15.03
N ALA A 84 6.36 -8.14 13.86
CA ALA A 84 7.27 -9.27 13.65
C ALA A 84 8.50 -9.23 14.57
N VAL A 85 9.04 -8.04 14.83
CA VAL A 85 10.15 -7.87 15.80
C VAL A 85 9.67 -8.08 17.23
N ALA A 86 8.49 -7.60 17.59
CA ALA A 86 7.88 -7.81 18.92
C ALA A 86 7.59 -9.29 19.16
N ASN A 87 7.01 -9.99 18.18
CA ASN A 87 6.76 -11.43 18.25
C ASN A 87 8.05 -12.23 18.39
N LYS A 88 9.12 -11.91 17.63
CA LYS A 88 10.44 -12.56 17.81
C LYS A 88 11.03 -12.35 19.20
N ARG A 89 10.81 -11.19 19.82
CA ARG A 89 11.25 -10.94 21.21
C ARG A 89 10.39 -11.69 22.22
N MET A 90 9.10 -11.83 21.94
CA MET A 90 8.17 -12.60 22.78
C MET A 90 8.45 -14.10 22.64
N ASP A 91 8.76 -14.60 21.43
CA ASP A 91 9.15 -15.99 21.19
C ASP A 91 10.47 -16.32 21.90
N ALA A 92 11.45 -15.42 21.89
CA ALA A 92 12.71 -15.59 22.64
C ALA A 92 12.52 -15.57 24.17
N LEU A 93 11.46 -14.92 24.68
CA LEU A 93 11.05 -14.95 26.09
C LEU A 93 10.14 -16.16 26.41
N SER A 94 9.42 -16.68 25.40
CA SER A 94 8.46 -17.80 25.51
C SER A 94 9.15 -19.17 25.37
N GLU A 95 10.36 -19.25 24.79
CA GLU A 95 11.18 -20.49 24.87
C GLU A 95 11.50 -20.90 26.33
N ALA A 96 11.19 -20.03 27.30
CA ALA A 96 11.23 -20.34 28.72
C ALA A 96 9.91 -20.88 29.31
N LEU A 97 8.80 -20.90 28.55
CA LEU A 97 7.49 -21.39 29.00
C LEU A 97 6.69 -21.92 27.79
N GLU A 98 6.62 -23.26 27.72
CA GLU A 98 5.91 -24.01 26.70
C GLU A 98 4.46 -23.54 26.45
N THR A 99 4.01 -23.37 25.20
CA THR A 99 2.98 -24.17 24.51
C THR A 99 2.42 -23.46 23.26
N THR A 100 2.65 -24.10 22.13
CA THR A 100 1.87 -24.22 20.87
C THR A 100 0.68 -23.29 20.63
N VAL A 101 0.83 -22.35 19.72
CA VAL A 101 -0.18 -21.98 18.72
C VAL A 101 0.54 -21.78 17.38
N ALA A 102 0.19 -22.60 16.41
CA ALA A 102 0.75 -22.55 15.05
C ALA A 102 0.30 -21.25 14.36
N THR A 103 1.19 -20.29 14.27
CA THR A 103 1.11 -19.18 13.32
C THR A 103 1.68 -19.66 12.00
N PRO A 104 1.08 -19.29 10.83
CA PRO A 104 1.67 -19.59 9.53
C PRO A 104 3.10 -19.04 9.52
N SER A 105 4.04 -19.90 9.19
CA SER A 105 5.48 -19.65 9.27
C SER A 105 5.85 -18.38 8.49
N LEU A 106 6.52 -17.43 9.12
CA LEU A 106 7.19 -16.28 8.49
C LEU A 106 8.10 -16.67 7.31
N TYR A 107 8.50 -17.93 7.23
CA TYR A 107 9.24 -18.52 6.11
C TYR A 107 8.37 -18.69 4.87
N GLU A 108 7.11 -19.11 5.01
CA GLU A 108 6.18 -19.29 3.88
C GLU A 108 5.79 -17.94 3.28
N GLU A 109 5.54 -16.91 4.09
CA GLU A 109 5.24 -15.56 3.60
C GLU A 109 6.45 -14.95 2.87
N LYS A 110 7.66 -15.16 3.39
CA LYS A 110 8.88 -14.68 2.74
C LYS A 110 9.10 -15.37 1.40
N GLU A 111 8.92 -16.68 1.34
CA GLU A 111 9.05 -17.46 0.10
C GLU A 111 7.99 -17.04 -0.93
N VAL A 112 6.74 -16.85 -0.52
CA VAL A 112 5.67 -16.34 -1.39
C VAL A 112 5.99 -14.94 -1.92
N MET A 113 6.51 -14.04 -1.09
CA MET A 113 6.92 -12.70 -1.50
C MET A 113 8.11 -12.71 -2.45
N GLU A 114 9.09 -13.57 -2.22
CA GLU A 114 10.24 -13.75 -3.13
C GLU A 114 9.80 -14.31 -4.48
N ARG A 115 8.91 -15.30 -4.49
CA ARG A 115 8.31 -15.84 -5.71
C ARG A 115 7.52 -14.78 -6.47
N LEU A 116 6.73 -13.96 -5.77
CA LEU A 116 5.97 -12.86 -6.37
C LEU A 116 6.91 -11.80 -6.98
N HIS A 117 7.96 -11.39 -6.26
CA HIS A 117 8.95 -10.47 -6.78
C HIS A 117 9.70 -11.01 -8.00
N ALA A 118 10.08 -12.29 -7.96
CA ALA A 118 10.71 -12.96 -9.08
C ALA A 118 9.77 -13.02 -10.32
N ALA A 119 8.49 -13.33 -10.11
CA ALA A 119 7.48 -13.34 -11.16
C ALA A 119 7.26 -11.92 -11.76
N ILE A 120 7.16 -10.88 -10.92
CA ILE A 120 7.06 -9.49 -11.39
C ILE A 120 8.29 -9.12 -12.24
N ASN A 121 9.48 -9.54 -11.84
CA ASN A 121 10.71 -9.26 -12.59
C ASN A 121 10.80 -10.00 -13.94
N LYS A 122 10.06 -11.10 -14.13
CA LYS A 122 9.93 -11.80 -15.41
C LYS A 122 9.00 -11.10 -16.39
N LEU A 123 8.14 -10.17 -15.95
CA LEU A 123 7.28 -9.42 -16.86
C LEU A 123 8.11 -8.62 -17.87
N PRO A 124 7.63 -8.46 -19.12
CA PRO A 124 8.25 -7.57 -20.10
C PRO A 124 8.44 -6.16 -19.52
N PRO A 125 9.55 -5.47 -19.84
CA PRO A 125 9.92 -4.21 -19.17
C PRO A 125 8.79 -3.16 -19.11
N ALA A 126 8.14 -2.89 -20.23
CA ALA A 126 7.04 -1.92 -20.29
C ALA A 126 5.84 -2.35 -19.43
N ARG A 127 5.47 -3.64 -19.47
CA ARG A 127 4.37 -4.20 -18.67
C ARG A 127 4.70 -4.17 -17.18
N ARG A 128 5.93 -4.52 -16.82
CA ARG A 128 6.43 -4.48 -15.45
C ARG A 128 6.37 -3.06 -14.88
N THR A 129 6.80 -2.06 -15.64
CA THR A 129 6.73 -0.65 -15.24
C THR A 129 5.28 -0.23 -14.98
N ILE A 130 4.37 -0.48 -15.92
CA ILE A 130 2.95 -0.14 -15.78
C ILE A 130 2.32 -0.87 -14.57
N PHE A 131 2.62 -2.16 -14.40
CA PHE A 131 2.12 -2.95 -13.29
C PHE A 131 2.63 -2.40 -11.95
N ARG A 132 3.92 -2.06 -11.84
CA ARG A 132 4.49 -1.48 -10.63
C ARG A 132 3.89 -0.13 -10.30
N MET A 133 3.79 0.78 -11.27
CA MET A 133 3.16 2.09 -11.09
C MET A 133 1.73 1.94 -10.55
N ASN A 134 0.94 1.03 -11.11
CA ASN A 134 -0.44 0.83 -10.67
C ASN A 134 -0.54 0.11 -9.32
N ARG A 135 0.10 -1.07 -9.17
CA ARG A 135 -0.10 -1.94 -8.00
C ARG A 135 0.82 -1.63 -6.84
N LEU A 136 2.02 -1.12 -7.10
CA LEU A 136 3.00 -0.84 -6.06
C LEU A 136 3.08 0.64 -5.70
N GLU A 137 2.83 1.52 -6.65
CA GLU A 137 2.96 2.97 -6.47
C GLU A 137 1.62 3.69 -6.41
N GLY A 138 0.50 2.98 -6.71
CA GLY A 138 -0.86 3.49 -6.56
C GLY A 138 -1.31 4.50 -7.61
N PHE A 139 -0.61 4.62 -8.75
CA PHE A 139 -1.06 5.48 -9.84
C PHE A 139 -2.33 4.95 -10.50
N THR A 140 -3.24 5.86 -10.85
CA THR A 140 -4.42 5.55 -11.66
C THR A 140 -4.03 5.27 -13.12
N HIS A 141 -4.92 4.61 -13.86
CA HIS A 141 -4.69 4.36 -15.29
C HIS A 141 -4.50 5.66 -16.09
N LYS A 142 -5.18 6.74 -15.71
CA LYS A 142 -5.04 8.06 -16.36
C LYS A 142 -3.69 8.69 -16.09
N GLU A 143 -3.21 8.63 -14.86
CA GLU A 143 -1.90 9.16 -14.48
C GLU A 143 -0.76 8.39 -15.14
N ILE A 144 -0.84 7.05 -15.17
CA ILE A 144 0.13 6.20 -15.87
C ILE A 144 0.12 6.52 -17.37
N ALA A 145 -1.08 6.63 -17.97
CA ALA A 145 -1.24 6.95 -19.37
C ALA A 145 -0.60 8.30 -19.74
N HIS A 146 -0.82 9.31 -18.90
CA HIS A 146 -0.20 10.62 -19.04
C HIS A 146 1.33 10.55 -18.90
N HIS A 147 1.80 9.86 -17.85
CA HIS A 147 3.24 9.76 -17.55
C HIS A 147 4.04 9.02 -18.64
N LEU A 148 3.43 7.99 -19.23
CA LEU A 148 4.07 7.15 -20.26
C LEU A 148 3.68 7.54 -21.69
N ASN A 149 2.86 8.58 -21.88
CA ASN A 149 2.34 9.06 -23.16
C ASN A 149 1.64 7.95 -23.99
N ILE A 150 0.78 7.17 -23.33
CA ILE A 150 -0.04 6.09 -23.91
C ILE A 150 -1.51 6.28 -23.53
N SER A 151 -2.43 5.49 -24.15
CA SER A 151 -3.83 5.59 -23.80
C SER A 151 -4.16 4.90 -22.44
N PRO A 152 -5.15 5.38 -21.67
CA PRO A 152 -5.63 4.68 -20.47
C PRO A 152 -6.08 3.24 -20.74
N ARG A 153 -6.65 2.99 -21.91
CA ARG A 153 -7.04 1.66 -22.39
C ARG A 153 -5.83 0.74 -22.58
N THR A 154 -4.72 1.28 -23.08
CA THR A 154 -3.45 0.54 -23.19
C THR A 154 -2.93 0.17 -21.80
N VAL A 155 -3.00 1.08 -20.82
CA VAL A 155 -2.60 0.81 -19.44
C VAL A 155 -3.44 -0.32 -18.84
N GLU A 156 -4.77 -0.24 -18.95
CA GLU A 156 -5.70 -1.27 -18.48
C GLU A 156 -5.39 -2.63 -19.09
N HIS A 157 -5.18 -2.68 -20.41
CA HIS A 157 -4.84 -3.90 -21.12
C HIS A 157 -3.51 -4.49 -20.63
N GLN A 158 -2.48 -3.67 -20.44
CA GLN A 158 -1.17 -4.12 -19.93
C GLN A 158 -1.27 -4.65 -18.50
N ILE A 159 -2.06 -4.03 -17.64
CA ILE A 159 -2.30 -4.49 -16.26
C ILE A 159 -3.03 -5.84 -16.27
N SER A 160 -4.08 -5.99 -17.08
CA SER A 160 -4.84 -7.22 -17.20
C SER A 160 -3.97 -8.39 -17.69
N HIS A 161 -3.08 -8.12 -18.66
CA HIS A 161 -2.11 -9.11 -19.13
C HIS A 161 -1.07 -9.46 -18.06
N ALA A 162 -0.57 -8.46 -17.31
CA ALA A 162 0.37 -8.69 -16.22
C ALA A 162 -0.24 -9.62 -15.16
N VAL A 163 -1.46 -9.32 -14.72
CA VAL A 163 -2.17 -10.14 -13.71
C VAL A 163 -2.35 -11.58 -14.21
N ARG A 164 -2.77 -11.77 -15.47
CA ARG A 164 -2.95 -13.11 -16.05
C ARG A 164 -1.64 -13.90 -16.10
N GLN A 165 -0.54 -13.28 -16.53
CA GLN A 165 0.77 -13.92 -16.54
C GLN A 165 1.28 -14.26 -15.14
N LEU A 166 1.11 -13.36 -14.19
CA LEU A 166 1.51 -13.60 -12.80
C LEU A 166 0.73 -14.76 -12.19
N LEU A 167 -0.58 -14.84 -12.43
CA LEU A 167 -1.39 -15.97 -11.97
C LEU A 167 -0.91 -17.29 -12.57
N GLN A 168 -0.58 -17.34 -13.87
CA GLN A 168 -0.05 -18.54 -14.52
C GLN A 168 1.32 -18.99 -13.99
N TRP A 169 2.12 -18.08 -13.47
CA TRP A 169 3.47 -18.41 -12.95
C TRP A 169 3.49 -18.73 -11.47
N LEU A 170 2.46 -18.33 -10.74
CA LEU A 170 2.39 -18.49 -9.30
C LEU A 170 1.50 -19.67 -8.87
N PHE A 171 0.56 -20.06 -9.75
CA PHE A 171 -0.40 -21.14 -9.53
C PHE A 171 -0.48 -22.09 -10.73
#